data_a63eda2e9285333b9e6db78bd8094844
#
_entry.id   a63eda2e9285333b9e6db78bd8094844
#
_cell.length_a   1.000
_cell.length_b   1.000
_cell.length_c   1.000
_cell.angle_alpha   90.00
_cell.angle_beta   90.00
_cell.angle_gamma   90.00
#
_symmetry.space_group_name_H-M   'P 1'
#
loop_
_entity.id
_entity.type
_entity.pdbx_description
1 polymer ?
#
loop_
_entity_poly.entity_id
_entity_poly.type
_entity_poly.pdbx_seq_one_letter_code
_entity_poly.pdbx_strand_id
1 'polypeptide(L)'
;ENQAESFRKMLLAMARDVRVILIKLADRTHNMRTLSDMPRSKWGRISSETLEIYAPIAHRLGLNQTYRELQDLSFRYLHPWRYQTLSKAINKSRNRRRDLVQKVQAEVAAAYSRIGMPVRLAGREKTLYAIYQKMDLKHLSFAQVTDMYGFRVIVPSITDCYTALCILNQMFKPVPVKFKDHVAIPK
;
A
#
# COMPACT_ATOMS: atom_id res chain seq x y z
N GLU A 1 23.26 19.69 11.79
CA GLU A 1 22.76 20.03 13.16
C GLU A 1 21.33 20.58 13.10
N ASN A 2 21.04 21.56 12.28
CA ASN A 2 19.72 22.21 12.19
C ASN A 2 18.55 21.26 11.81
N GLN A 3 18.81 20.21 11.04
CA GLN A 3 17.76 19.30 10.53
C GLN A 3 17.30 18.31 11.63
N ALA A 4 18.24 17.75 12.40
CA ALA A 4 17.95 16.87 13.51
C ALA A 4 17.21 17.59 14.64
N GLU A 5 17.59 18.85 14.93
CA GLU A 5 16.94 19.68 15.94
C GLU A 5 15.53 20.09 15.53
N SER A 6 15.33 20.45 14.25
CA SER A 6 14.01 20.75 13.70
C SER A 6 13.10 19.51 13.75
N PHE A 7 13.64 18.34 13.47
CA PHE A 7 12.93 17.08 13.57
C PHE A 7 12.55 16.74 15.03
N ARG A 8 13.48 16.93 15.97
CA ARG A 8 13.22 16.74 17.40
C ARG A 8 12.12 17.68 17.91
N LYS A 9 12.17 18.96 17.55
CA LYS A 9 11.12 19.94 17.91
C LYS A 9 9.76 19.55 17.32
N MET A 10 9.77 19.06 16.08
CA MET A 10 8.56 18.55 15.43
C MET A 10 8.00 17.35 16.19
N LEU A 11 8.82 16.36 16.54
CA LEU A 11 8.39 15.19 17.32
C LEU A 11 7.81 15.58 18.69
N LEU A 12 8.42 16.54 19.38
CA LEU A 12 7.93 17.04 20.67
C LEU A 12 6.59 17.78 20.53
N ALA A 13 6.42 18.58 19.47
CA ALA A 13 5.13 19.22 19.18
C ALA A 13 4.05 18.19 18.84
N MET A 14 4.43 17.15 18.12
CA MET A 14 3.56 16.02 17.75
C MET A 14 3.08 15.22 18.97
N ALA A 15 3.93 15.05 19.97
CA ALA A 15 3.56 14.36 21.22
C ALA A 15 2.53 15.14 22.04
N ARG A 16 2.43 16.45 21.83
CA ARG A 16 1.47 17.33 22.53
C ARG A 16 0.14 17.46 21.80
N ASP A 17 0.15 17.48 20.47
CA ASP A 17 -1.06 17.66 19.66
C ASP A 17 -0.95 16.92 18.30
N VAL A 18 -1.77 15.89 18.15
CA VAL A 18 -1.82 15.09 16.92
C VAL A 18 -2.22 15.91 15.68
N ARG A 19 -2.91 17.02 15.84
CA ARG A 19 -3.29 17.88 14.71
C ARG A 19 -2.07 18.48 14.00
N VAL A 20 -1.00 18.75 14.74
CA VAL A 20 0.26 19.23 14.17
C VAL A 20 0.82 18.22 13.16
N ILE A 21 0.73 16.92 13.48
CA ILE A 21 1.17 15.86 12.58
C ILE A 21 0.32 15.84 11.31
N LEU A 22 -1.00 15.90 11.47
CA LEU A 22 -1.93 15.85 10.34
C LEU A 22 -1.69 17.01 9.37
N ILE A 23 -1.50 18.24 9.90
CA ILE A 23 -1.17 19.41 9.09
C ILE A 23 0.17 19.23 8.38
N LYS A 24 1.20 18.75 9.07
CA LYS A 24 2.53 18.50 8.47
C LYS A 24 2.52 17.41 7.42
N LEU A 25 1.73 16.35 7.60
CA LEU A 25 1.56 15.31 6.58
C LEU A 25 0.80 15.83 5.35
N ALA A 26 -0.20 16.67 5.55
CA ALA A 26 -0.93 17.31 4.45
C ALA A 26 -0.02 18.26 3.65
N ASP A 27 0.74 19.12 4.33
CA ASP A 27 1.75 20.01 3.73
C ASP A 27 2.81 19.21 2.96
N ARG A 28 3.38 18.17 3.58
CA ARG A 28 4.36 17.30 2.92
C ARG A 28 3.79 16.60 1.69
N THR A 29 2.56 16.14 1.75
CA THR A 29 1.89 15.49 0.61
C THR A 29 1.70 16.48 -0.52
N HIS A 30 1.28 17.72 -0.21
CA HIS A 30 1.19 18.78 -1.20
C HIS A 30 2.54 19.09 -1.85
N ASN A 31 3.58 19.29 -1.04
CA ASN A 31 4.94 19.57 -1.49
C ASN A 31 5.50 18.43 -2.36
N MET A 32 5.18 17.19 -2.07
CA MET A 32 5.58 16.05 -2.92
C MET A 32 4.84 16.01 -4.26
N ARG A 33 3.57 16.42 -4.30
CA ARG A 33 2.78 16.51 -5.55
C ARG A 33 3.31 17.61 -6.48
N THR A 34 3.82 18.71 -5.92
CA THR A 34 4.35 19.87 -6.63
C THR A 34 5.88 19.90 -6.70
N LEU A 35 6.55 18.80 -6.36
CA LEU A 35 8.00 18.74 -6.28
C LEU A 35 8.69 18.98 -7.64
N SER A 36 7.99 18.73 -8.75
CA SER A 36 8.45 19.07 -10.11
C SER A 36 8.78 20.55 -10.30
N ASP A 37 8.12 21.44 -9.56
CA ASP A 37 8.27 22.89 -9.66
C ASP A 37 9.50 23.39 -8.89
N MET A 38 10.13 22.51 -8.13
CA MET A 38 11.36 22.79 -7.39
C MET A 38 12.63 22.44 -8.19
N PRO A 39 13.77 23.10 -7.91
CA PRO A 39 15.03 22.72 -8.51
C PRO A 39 15.38 21.23 -8.29
N ARG A 40 15.87 20.56 -9.33
CA ARG A 40 16.21 19.13 -9.30
C ARG A 40 17.18 18.75 -8.17
N SER A 41 18.07 19.67 -7.78
CA SER A 41 19.02 19.47 -6.67
C SER A 41 18.35 19.19 -5.32
N LYS A 42 17.09 19.61 -5.14
CA LYS A 42 16.31 19.38 -3.90
C LYS A 42 15.51 18.08 -3.91
N TRP A 43 15.26 17.49 -5.09
CA TRP A 43 14.37 16.34 -5.22
C TRP A 43 14.82 15.13 -4.39
N GLY A 44 16.10 14.77 -4.49
CA GLY A 44 16.65 13.63 -3.74
C GLY A 44 16.48 13.78 -2.25
N ARG A 45 16.93 14.91 -1.69
CA ARG A 45 16.84 15.17 -0.25
C ARG A 45 15.39 15.16 0.26
N ILE A 46 14.48 15.89 -0.41
CA ILE A 46 13.08 15.97 0.01
C ILE A 46 12.39 14.61 -0.07
N SER A 47 12.68 13.84 -1.12
CA SER A 47 12.09 12.52 -1.31
C SER A 47 12.62 11.48 -0.33
N SER A 48 13.92 11.46 -0.01
CA SER A 48 14.48 10.60 1.03
C SER A 48 13.89 10.92 2.40
N GLU A 49 13.88 12.20 2.78
CA GLU A 49 13.27 12.64 4.04
C GLU A 49 11.79 12.21 4.14
N THR A 50 11.06 12.35 3.04
CA THR A 50 9.65 11.95 2.98
C THR A 50 9.48 10.44 3.17
N LEU A 51 10.32 9.64 2.52
CA LEU A 51 10.25 8.18 2.56
C LEU A 51 10.69 7.63 3.92
N GLU A 52 11.71 8.23 4.53
CA GLU A 52 12.32 7.75 5.78
C GLU A 52 11.57 8.22 7.02
N ILE A 53 10.91 9.39 6.96
CA ILE A 53 10.30 10.02 8.14
C ILE A 53 8.78 10.10 8.01
N TYR A 54 8.28 10.81 7.00
CA TYR A 54 6.85 11.13 6.91
C TYR A 54 5.98 9.94 6.52
N ALA A 55 6.46 9.09 5.62
CA ALA A 55 5.72 7.90 5.23
C ALA A 55 5.55 6.91 6.39
N PRO A 56 6.57 6.56 7.20
CA PRO A 56 6.40 5.75 8.40
C PRO A 56 5.46 6.37 9.43
N ILE A 57 5.48 7.68 9.62
CA ILE A 57 4.55 8.37 10.53
C ILE A 57 3.11 8.21 10.04
N ALA A 58 2.85 8.47 8.75
CA ALA A 58 1.53 8.29 8.16
C ALA A 58 1.03 6.83 8.32
N HIS A 59 1.93 5.86 8.16
CA HIS A 59 1.61 4.45 8.36
C HIS A 59 1.22 4.13 9.82
N ARG A 60 1.98 4.62 10.79
CA ARG A 60 1.69 4.41 12.23
C ARG A 60 0.39 5.06 12.68
N LEU A 61 0.00 6.17 12.07
CA LEU A 61 -1.27 6.84 12.31
C LEU A 61 -2.45 6.18 11.56
N GLY A 62 -2.22 5.09 10.81
CA GLY A 62 -3.26 4.44 10.03
C GLY A 62 -3.68 5.18 8.76
N LEU A 63 -3.00 6.28 8.40
CA LEU A 63 -3.26 7.08 7.20
C LEU A 63 -2.71 6.37 5.95
N ASN A 64 -3.26 5.18 5.67
CA ASN A 64 -2.74 4.27 4.66
C ASN A 64 -2.73 4.86 3.23
N GLN A 65 -3.65 5.76 2.90
CA GLN A 65 -3.70 6.41 1.60
C GLN A 65 -2.52 7.37 1.46
N THR A 66 -2.34 8.27 2.42
CA THR A 66 -1.22 9.22 2.49
C THR A 66 0.12 8.49 2.49
N TYR A 67 0.25 7.44 3.30
CA TYR A 67 1.45 6.60 3.34
C TYR A 67 1.87 6.09 1.95
N ARG A 68 0.93 5.50 1.21
CA ARG A 68 1.20 4.96 -0.12
C ARG A 68 1.51 6.03 -1.14
N GLU A 69 0.78 7.14 -1.09
CA GLU A 69 1.01 8.26 -1.98
C GLU A 69 2.39 8.88 -1.76
N LEU A 70 2.79 9.09 -0.50
CA LEU A 70 4.12 9.59 -0.17
C LEU A 70 5.22 8.63 -0.65
N GLN A 71 5.02 7.32 -0.52
CA GLN A 71 5.96 6.33 -1.02
C GLN A 71 6.10 6.37 -2.55
N ASP A 72 5.00 6.38 -3.28
CA ASP A 72 5.02 6.37 -4.74
C ASP A 72 5.58 7.68 -5.32
N LEU A 73 5.24 8.82 -4.72
CA LEU A 73 5.81 10.12 -5.10
C LEU A 73 7.32 10.16 -4.83
N SER A 74 7.77 9.70 -3.65
CA SER A 74 9.20 9.63 -3.33
C SER A 74 9.95 8.70 -4.29
N PHE A 75 9.39 7.54 -4.59
CA PHE A 75 9.97 6.59 -5.53
C PHE A 75 10.14 7.18 -6.94
N ARG A 76 9.15 7.95 -7.40
CA ARG A 76 9.19 8.64 -8.69
C ARG A 76 10.40 9.56 -8.84
N TYR A 77 10.77 10.27 -7.77
CA TYR A 77 11.86 11.25 -7.79
C TYR A 77 13.22 10.66 -7.40
N LEU A 78 13.25 9.63 -6.53
CA LEU A 78 14.50 8.95 -6.15
C LEU A 78 15.01 8.01 -7.26
N HIS A 79 14.09 7.29 -7.92
CA HIS A 79 14.43 6.28 -8.91
C HIS A 79 13.60 6.47 -10.20
N PRO A 80 13.73 7.60 -10.91
CA PRO A 80 12.84 7.97 -12.01
C PRO A 80 12.83 6.95 -13.15
N TRP A 81 13.99 6.38 -13.48
CA TRP A 81 14.09 5.37 -14.53
C TRP A 81 13.35 4.08 -14.14
N ARG A 82 13.57 3.58 -12.91
CA ARG A 82 12.89 2.38 -12.41
C ARG A 82 11.37 2.59 -12.30
N TYR A 83 10.97 3.77 -11.83
CA TYR A 83 9.55 4.16 -11.77
C TYR A 83 8.90 4.14 -13.15
N GLN A 84 9.53 4.74 -14.16
CA GLN A 84 9.00 4.77 -15.53
C GLN A 84 8.92 3.36 -16.13
N THR A 85 9.95 2.55 -15.96
CA THR A 85 10.01 1.17 -16.47
C THR A 85 8.88 0.31 -15.87
N LEU A 86 8.72 0.34 -14.54
CA LEU A 86 7.65 -0.38 -13.86
C LEU A 86 6.27 0.14 -14.23
N SER A 87 6.10 1.46 -14.30
CA SER A 87 4.83 2.07 -14.72
C SER A 87 4.41 1.62 -16.12
N LYS A 88 5.34 1.63 -17.09
CA LYS A 88 5.07 1.12 -18.46
C LYS A 88 4.71 -0.36 -18.46
N ALA A 89 5.43 -1.20 -17.71
CA ALA A 89 5.17 -2.63 -17.62
C ALA A 89 3.79 -2.95 -17.00
N ILE A 90 3.41 -2.21 -15.95
CA ILE A 90 2.10 -2.35 -15.31
C ILE A 90 0.99 -1.88 -16.26
N ASN A 91 1.14 -0.71 -16.88
CA ASN A 91 0.12 -0.18 -17.79
C ASN A 91 -0.12 -1.08 -19.00
N LYS A 92 0.93 -1.70 -19.57
CA LYS A 92 0.80 -2.64 -20.70
C LYS A 92 -0.08 -3.85 -20.34
N SER A 93 -0.10 -4.29 -19.11
CA SER A 93 -0.88 -5.45 -18.66
C SER A 93 -2.15 -5.07 -17.88
N ARG A 94 -2.42 -3.78 -17.71
CA ARG A 94 -3.46 -3.26 -16.82
C ARG A 94 -4.87 -3.69 -17.23
N ASN A 95 -5.21 -3.59 -18.51
CA ASN A 95 -6.55 -3.93 -18.98
C ASN A 95 -6.85 -5.41 -18.76
N ARG A 96 -5.98 -6.31 -19.24
CA ARG A 96 -6.14 -7.77 -19.06
C ARG A 96 -6.26 -8.16 -17.58
N ARG A 97 -5.51 -7.50 -16.71
CA ARG A 97 -5.53 -7.78 -15.27
C ARG A 97 -6.77 -7.21 -14.60
N ARG A 98 -7.24 -6.05 -15.02
CA ARG A 98 -8.46 -5.43 -14.51
C ARG A 98 -9.67 -6.33 -14.76
N ASP A 99 -9.80 -6.86 -15.95
CA ASP A 99 -10.88 -7.78 -16.31
C ASP A 99 -10.84 -9.06 -15.46
N LEU A 100 -9.65 -9.62 -15.26
CA LEU A 100 -9.46 -10.78 -14.38
C LEU A 100 -9.84 -10.47 -12.93
N VAL A 101 -9.42 -9.32 -12.40
CA VAL A 101 -9.74 -8.90 -11.03
C VAL A 101 -11.25 -8.71 -10.85
N GLN A 102 -11.92 -8.08 -11.82
CA GLN A 102 -13.37 -7.91 -11.79
C GLN A 102 -14.10 -9.26 -11.86
N LYS A 103 -13.63 -10.18 -12.70
CA LYS A 103 -14.19 -11.53 -12.79
C LYS A 103 -14.07 -12.28 -11.44
N VAL A 104 -12.89 -12.28 -10.84
CA VAL A 104 -12.66 -12.91 -9.52
C VAL A 104 -13.53 -12.26 -8.44
N GLN A 105 -13.66 -10.93 -8.44
CA GLN A 105 -14.55 -10.24 -7.50
C GLN A 105 -16.01 -10.67 -7.65
N ALA A 106 -16.49 -10.77 -8.90
CA ALA A 106 -17.86 -11.17 -9.16
C ALA A 106 -18.13 -12.64 -8.75
N GLU A 107 -17.19 -13.55 -9.02
CA GLU A 107 -17.30 -14.95 -8.62
C GLU A 107 -17.32 -15.10 -7.08
N VAL A 108 -16.44 -14.39 -6.38
CA VAL A 108 -16.37 -14.37 -4.91
C VAL A 108 -17.65 -13.77 -4.31
N ALA A 109 -18.14 -12.64 -4.86
CA ALA A 109 -19.39 -12.03 -4.41
C ALA A 109 -20.58 -12.98 -4.59
N ALA A 110 -20.67 -13.65 -5.73
CA ALA A 110 -21.74 -14.60 -5.99
C ALA A 110 -21.71 -15.82 -5.04
N ALA A 111 -20.50 -16.29 -4.67
CA ALA A 111 -20.36 -17.39 -3.74
C ALA A 111 -20.88 -17.02 -2.34
N TYR A 112 -20.57 -15.84 -1.84
CA TYR A 112 -21.10 -15.38 -0.54
C TYR A 112 -22.59 -15.08 -0.58
N SER A 113 -23.10 -14.54 -1.67
CA SER A 113 -24.54 -14.28 -1.84
C SER A 113 -25.37 -15.57 -1.80
N ARG A 114 -24.87 -16.68 -2.35
CA ARG A 114 -25.58 -17.98 -2.33
C ARG A 114 -25.85 -18.51 -0.94
N ILE A 115 -25.01 -18.18 0.03
CA ILE A 115 -25.17 -18.59 1.43
C ILE A 115 -25.76 -17.49 2.30
N GLY A 116 -26.19 -16.38 1.71
CA GLY A 116 -26.77 -15.26 2.44
C GLY A 116 -25.79 -14.52 3.35
N MET A 117 -24.46 -14.67 3.14
CA MET A 117 -23.47 -14.04 3.98
C MET A 117 -23.26 -12.57 3.59
N PRO A 118 -23.50 -11.60 4.50
CA PRO A 118 -23.23 -10.19 4.23
C PRO A 118 -21.74 -9.93 4.23
N VAL A 119 -21.16 -9.64 3.07
CA VAL A 119 -19.74 -9.33 2.92
C VAL A 119 -19.52 -8.03 2.19
N ARG A 120 -18.47 -7.30 2.58
CA ARG A 120 -17.95 -6.17 1.83
C ARG A 120 -16.64 -6.58 1.17
N LEU A 121 -16.64 -6.65 -0.16
CA LEU A 121 -15.45 -6.94 -0.96
C LEU A 121 -14.75 -5.65 -1.37
N ALA A 122 -13.43 -5.61 -1.17
CA ALA A 122 -12.58 -4.54 -1.66
C ALA A 122 -11.35 -5.14 -2.35
N GLY A 123 -11.19 -4.83 -3.65
CA GLY A 123 -9.96 -5.12 -4.38
C GLY A 123 -8.93 -4.02 -4.16
N ARG A 124 -7.66 -4.39 -4.09
CA ARG A 124 -6.55 -3.47 -3.92
C ARG A 124 -5.39 -3.83 -4.84
N GLU A 125 -4.97 -2.90 -5.65
CA GLU A 125 -3.71 -2.96 -6.38
C GLU A 125 -2.55 -2.49 -5.47
N LYS A 126 -1.40 -3.15 -5.55
CA LYS A 126 -0.18 -2.70 -4.87
C LYS A 126 0.40 -1.49 -5.58
N THR A 127 0.98 -0.58 -4.79
CA THR A 127 1.68 0.60 -5.30
C THR A 127 2.96 0.21 -6.05
N LEU A 128 3.42 1.09 -6.95
CA LEU A 128 4.66 0.88 -7.69
C LEU A 128 5.85 0.70 -6.75
N TYR A 129 5.91 1.49 -5.69
CA TYR A 129 6.97 1.39 -4.69
C TYR A 129 6.94 0.03 -3.95
N ALA A 130 5.76 -0.46 -3.57
CA ALA A 130 5.65 -1.76 -2.90
C ALA A 130 6.08 -2.93 -3.81
N ILE A 131 5.83 -2.82 -5.12
CA ILE A 131 6.31 -3.78 -6.10
C ILE A 131 7.83 -3.69 -6.24
N TYR A 132 8.37 -2.47 -6.36
CA TYR A 132 9.81 -2.22 -6.43
C TYR A 132 10.54 -2.76 -5.20
N GLN A 133 10.08 -2.42 -3.99
CA GLN A 133 10.66 -2.95 -2.75
C GLN A 133 10.69 -4.48 -2.72
N LYS A 134 9.61 -5.12 -3.16
CA LYS A 134 9.55 -6.58 -3.19
C LYS A 134 10.53 -7.18 -4.19
N MET A 135 10.69 -6.56 -5.36
CA MET A 135 11.68 -6.96 -6.36
C MET A 135 13.11 -6.83 -5.80
N ASP A 136 13.39 -5.71 -5.15
CA ASP A 136 14.71 -5.40 -4.59
C ASP A 136 15.07 -6.33 -3.43
N LEU A 137 14.20 -6.44 -2.40
CA LEU A 137 14.43 -7.27 -1.22
C LEU A 137 14.51 -8.78 -1.51
N LYS A 138 13.83 -9.25 -2.55
CA LYS A 138 13.76 -10.68 -2.89
C LYS A 138 14.52 -11.02 -4.16
N HIS A 139 15.23 -10.07 -4.74
CA HIS A 139 15.96 -10.22 -6.00
C HIS A 139 15.10 -10.81 -7.13
N LEU A 140 13.83 -10.35 -7.23
CA LEU A 140 12.87 -10.84 -8.20
C LEU A 140 12.82 -9.95 -9.45
N SER A 141 12.63 -10.59 -10.61
CA SER A 141 12.20 -9.86 -11.80
C SER A 141 10.72 -9.46 -11.69
N PHE A 142 10.29 -8.48 -12.49
CA PHE A 142 8.88 -8.04 -12.50
C PHE A 142 7.90 -9.19 -12.82
N ALA A 143 8.28 -10.11 -13.71
CA ALA A 143 7.46 -11.27 -14.08
C ALA A 143 7.23 -12.24 -12.90
N GLN A 144 8.14 -12.29 -11.95
CA GLN A 144 8.07 -13.16 -10.76
C GLN A 144 7.23 -12.55 -9.63
N VAL A 145 6.84 -11.27 -9.72
CA VAL A 145 5.94 -10.65 -8.74
C VAL A 145 4.50 -11.03 -9.06
N THR A 146 4.02 -12.10 -8.45
CA THR A 146 2.68 -12.66 -8.69
C THR A 146 1.56 -12.04 -7.87
N ASP A 147 1.87 -11.36 -6.75
CA ASP A 147 0.90 -10.83 -5.78
C ASP A 147 0.68 -9.32 -5.91
N MET A 148 0.45 -8.85 -7.14
CA MET A 148 0.21 -7.42 -7.42
C MET A 148 -1.17 -6.94 -6.99
N TYR A 149 -2.13 -7.87 -6.86
CA TYR A 149 -3.50 -7.59 -6.42
C TYR A 149 -3.77 -8.31 -5.10
N GLY A 150 -4.56 -7.68 -4.25
CA GLY A 150 -5.09 -8.26 -3.02
C GLY A 150 -6.59 -8.03 -2.94
N PHE A 151 -7.31 -9.01 -2.44
CA PHE A 151 -8.73 -8.87 -2.11
C PHE A 151 -8.89 -8.84 -0.60
N ARG A 152 -9.81 -8.02 -0.13
CA ARG A 152 -10.20 -7.95 1.27
C ARG A 152 -11.68 -8.28 1.37
N VAL A 153 -11.99 -9.29 2.15
CA VAL A 153 -13.34 -9.66 2.53
C VAL A 153 -13.56 -9.15 3.94
N ILE A 154 -14.53 -8.29 4.14
CA ILE A 154 -14.89 -7.75 5.46
C ILE A 154 -16.22 -8.38 5.84
N VAL A 155 -16.26 -8.98 7.01
CA VAL A 155 -17.40 -9.71 7.57
C VAL A 155 -17.71 -9.21 8.98
N PRO A 156 -18.93 -9.44 9.51
CA PRO A 156 -19.36 -8.91 10.81
C PRO A 156 -18.71 -9.57 12.02
N SER A 157 -18.37 -10.85 11.94
CA SER A 157 -17.89 -11.62 13.09
C SER A 157 -16.64 -12.47 12.80
N ILE A 158 -15.99 -12.94 13.85
CA ILE A 158 -14.84 -13.87 13.75
C ILE A 158 -15.27 -15.20 13.13
N THR A 159 -16.42 -15.72 13.53
CA THR A 159 -16.98 -16.95 12.95
C THR A 159 -17.19 -16.80 11.45
N ASP A 160 -17.70 -15.65 11.02
CA ASP A 160 -17.87 -15.34 9.60
C ASP A 160 -16.51 -15.24 8.86
N CYS A 161 -15.43 -14.82 9.53
CA CYS A 161 -14.09 -14.85 8.94
C CYS A 161 -13.67 -16.27 8.55
N TYR A 162 -13.86 -17.25 9.42
CA TYR A 162 -13.51 -18.64 9.13
C TYR A 162 -14.45 -19.28 8.11
N THR A 163 -15.73 -18.95 8.16
CA THR A 163 -16.69 -19.38 7.13
C THR A 163 -16.32 -18.81 5.76
N ALA A 164 -16.00 -17.52 5.70
CA ALA A 164 -15.53 -16.86 4.46
C ALA A 164 -14.24 -17.51 3.92
N LEU A 165 -13.29 -17.82 4.80
CA LEU A 165 -12.06 -18.51 4.45
C LEU A 165 -12.33 -19.91 3.88
N CYS A 166 -13.25 -20.68 4.50
CA CYS A 166 -13.63 -22.00 4.02
C CYS A 166 -14.14 -21.93 2.58
N ILE A 167 -15.03 -21.00 2.28
CA ILE A 167 -15.57 -20.80 0.93
C ILE A 167 -14.46 -20.43 -0.07
N LEU A 168 -13.56 -19.52 0.30
CA LEU A 168 -12.44 -19.18 -0.55
C LEU A 168 -11.52 -20.37 -0.84
N ASN A 169 -11.28 -21.22 0.15
CA ASN A 169 -10.46 -22.43 -0.01
C ASN A 169 -11.14 -23.50 -0.88
N GLN A 170 -12.47 -23.52 -0.95
CA GLN A 170 -13.22 -24.37 -1.87
C GLN A 170 -13.14 -23.85 -3.32
N MET A 171 -13.12 -22.52 -3.50
CA MET A 171 -13.03 -21.89 -4.80
C MET A 171 -11.61 -21.85 -5.37
N PHE A 172 -10.63 -21.63 -4.50
CA PHE A 172 -9.23 -21.41 -4.87
C PHE A 172 -8.32 -22.28 -4.01
N LYS A 173 -7.38 -22.97 -4.67
CA LYS A 173 -6.40 -23.78 -3.95
C LYS A 173 -5.49 -22.89 -3.08
N PRO A 174 -5.47 -23.06 -1.74
CA PRO A 174 -4.63 -22.27 -0.86
C PRO A 174 -3.13 -22.57 -1.10
N VAL A 175 -2.28 -21.58 -0.83
CA VAL A 175 -0.83 -21.75 -0.81
C VAL A 175 -0.40 -21.91 0.66
N PRO A 176 -0.14 -23.14 1.16
CA PRO A 176 0.00 -23.42 2.59
C PRO A 176 1.06 -22.57 3.29
N VAL A 177 2.20 -22.37 2.68
CA VAL A 177 3.35 -21.61 3.23
C VAL A 177 3.06 -20.11 3.39
N LYS A 178 1.99 -19.59 2.73
CA LYS A 178 1.65 -18.16 2.77
C LYS A 178 0.45 -17.85 3.65
N PHE A 179 -0.23 -18.87 4.17
CA PHE A 179 -1.35 -18.68 5.08
C PHE A 179 -0.88 -18.14 6.42
N LYS A 180 -1.60 -17.14 6.96
CA LYS A 180 -1.35 -16.54 8.27
C LYS A 180 -2.68 -16.32 8.96
N ASP A 181 -2.86 -16.95 10.10
CA ASP A 181 -4.02 -16.74 10.94
C ASP A 181 -3.67 -15.76 12.06
N HIS A 182 -4.12 -14.51 11.91
CA HIS A 182 -3.93 -13.46 12.92
C HIS A 182 -5.10 -13.38 13.92
N VAL A 183 -6.14 -14.19 13.76
CA VAL A 183 -7.22 -14.33 14.72
C VAL A 183 -6.78 -15.33 15.79
N ALA A 184 -6.25 -16.48 15.38
CA ALA A 184 -5.74 -17.49 16.31
C ALA A 184 -4.41 -17.09 16.96
N ILE A 185 -3.54 -16.38 16.22
CA ILE A 185 -2.22 -15.92 16.71
C ILE A 185 -2.11 -14.43 16.44
N PRO A 186 -2.61 -13.58 17.34
CA PRO A 186 -2.47 -12.13 17.27
C PRO A 186 -0.99 -11.70 17.26
N LYS A 187 -0.69 -10.58 16.58
CA LYS A 187 0.65 -9.98 16.56
C LYS A 187 0.83 -8.99 17.69
#